data_9c6ea0885830f590b09ffc310590b8f8
#
_entry.id   9c6ea0885830f590b09ffc310590b8f8
#
_cell.length_a   1.000
_cell.length_b   1.000
_cell.length_c   1.000
_cell.angle_alpha   90.00
_cell.angle_beta   90.00
_cell.angle_gamma   90.00
#
_symmetry.space_group_name_H-M   'P 1'
#
loop_
_entity.id
_entity.type
_entity.pdbx_description
1 polymer ?
#
loop_
_entity_poly.entity_id
_entity_poly.type
_entity_poly.pdbx_seq_one_letter_code
_entity_poly.pdbx_strand_id
1 'polypeptide(L)'
;EEYRLPMITPMQMYRTLGVEHDYLAVMAANSHGLTGVENNLYIANPNLKVFGVTMLELVKAIETGKPQEEIIKQFDFHSLFHYFESTEIEAVVLGCTHFPYVKTELEQLSRIPIIDVGVYMIDRLKSHIQEENS
;
A
#
# COMPACT_ATOMS: atom_id res chain seq x y z
N GLU A 1 12.70 30.61 -1.00
CA GLU A 1 12.41 30.12 -0.59
C GLU A 1 12.49 29.86 0.47
N GLU A 2 12.56 30.04 0.80
CA GLU A 2 12.61 29.81 1.78
C GLU A 2 11.88 29.00 2.56
N TYR A 3 10.94 28.48 2.15
CA TYR A 3 10.13 27.53 2.79
C TYR A 3 10.58 26.17 2.38
N ARG A 4 11.02 25.40 3.31
CA ARG A 4 11.59 24.10 3.00
C ARG A 4 10.86 23.01 3.74
N LEU A 5 9.84 22.47 3.11
CA LEU A 5 9.23 21.23 3.59
C LEU A 5 10.09 20.06 3.11
N PRO A 6 10.19 19.00 3.90
CA PRO A 6 10.92 17.83 3.47
C PRO A 6 10.27 17.23 2.23
N MET A 7 11.11 16.85 1.30
CA MET A 7 10.65 16.14 0.10
C MET A 7 10.53 14.66 0.45
N ILE A 8 9.29 14.21 0.63
CA ILE A 8 9.03 12.81 0.91
C ILE A 8 8.46 12.18 -0.35
N THR A 9 9.18 11.27 -0.97
CA THR A 9 8.77 10.60 -2.18
C THR A 9 8.09 9.27 -1.85
N PRO A 10 7.28 8.72 -2.76
CA PRO A 10 6.74 7.36 -2.55
C PRO A 10 7.82 6.33 -2.31
N MET A 11 8.97 6.45 -2.98
CA MET A 11 10.08 5.53 -2.77
C MET A 11 10.59 5.56 -1.34
N GLN A 12 10.69 6.77 -0.76
CA GLN A 12 11.10 6.91 0.64
C GLN A 12 10.09 6.28 1.59
N MET A 13 8.81 6.38 1.26
CA MET A 13 7.77 5.77 2.08
C MET A 13 7.85 4.25 2.04
N TYR A 14 8.11 3.67 0.87
CA TYR A 14 8.32 2.23 0.78
C TYR A 14 9.52 1.81 1.64
N ARG A 15 10.60 2.58 1.62
CA ARG A 15 11.77 2.28 2.45
C ARG A 15 11.45 2.34 3.93
N THR A 16 10.68 3.35 4.34
CA THR A 16 10.24 3.47 5.74
C THR A 16 9.39 2.27 6.15
N LEU A 17 8.45 1.88 5.28
CA LEU A 17 7.62 0.70 5.53
C LEU A 17 8.47 -0.56 5.67
N GLY A 18 9.50 -0.70 4.83
CA GLY A 18 10.38 -1.85 4.89
C GLY A 18 11.12 -1.96 6.21
N VAL A 19 11.55 -0.82 6.76
CA VAL A 19 12.25 -0.79 8.04
C VAL A 19 11.30 -1.14 9.19
N GLU A 20 10.06 -0.71 9.10
CA GLU A 20 9.09 -0.83 10.20
C GLU A 20 8.41 -2.20 10.26
N HIS A 21 8.60 -3.05 9.27
CA HIS A 21 7.86 -4.31 9.17
C HIS A 21 8.79 -5.49 8.89
N ASP A 22 8.28 -6.68 9.18
CA ASP A 22 8.97 -7.94 8.89
C ASP A 22 8.34 -8.71 7.74
N TYR A 23 7.04 -8.52 7.51
CA TYR A 23 6.31 -9.26 6.47
C TYR A 23 5.16 -8.40 5.95
N LEU A 24 5.20 -8.08 4.67
CA LEU A 24 4.18 -7.26 4.02
C LEU A 24 3.60 -7.96 2.81
N ALA A 25 2.30 -7.81 2.60
CA ALA A 25 1.70 -8.12 1.31
C ALA A 25 1.70 -6.84 0.48
N VAL A 26 1.99 -6.94 -0.81
CA VAL A 26 1.98 -5.80 -1.72
C VAL A 26 1.05 -6.12 -2.88
N MET A 27 0.05 -5.26 -3.10
CA MET A 27 -0.85 -5.37 -4.24
C MET A 27 -0.42 -4.34 -5.27
N ALA A 28 -0.08 -4.81 -6.46
CA ALA A 28 0.36 -3.94 -7.56
C ALA A 28 -0.47 -4.23 -8.80
N ALA A 29 -0.37 -3.33 -9.79
CA ALA A 29 -1.13 -3.50 -11.04
C ALA A 29 -0.54 -4.62 -11.90
N ASN A 30 0.79 -4.70 -11.94
CA ASN A 30 1.51 -5.65 -12.80
C ASN A 30 2.88 -5.95 -12.20
N SER A 31 3.62 -6.86 -12.85
CA SER A 31 4.93 -7.29 -12.34
C SER A 31 5.94 -6.14 -12.28
N HIS A 32 5.89 -5.24 -13.25
CA HIS A 32 6.82 -4.11 -13.28
C HIS A 32 6.60 -3.20 -12.05
N GLY A 33 5.35 -2.87 -11.77
CA GLY A 33 5.01 -2.07 -10.59
C GLY A 33 5.38 -2.77 -9.30
N LEU A 34 5.12 -4.07 -9.22
CA LEU A 34 5.47 -4.85 -8.04
C LEU A 34 6.97 -4.85 -7.81
N THR A 35 7.77 -5.07 -8.86
CA THR A 35 9.22 -5.08 -8.76
C THR A 35 9.75 -3.75 -8.23
N GLY A 36 9.17 -2.63 -8.70
CA GLY A 36 9.57 -1.31 -8.23
C GLY A 36 9.34 -1.12 -6.74
N VAL A 37 8.19 -1.56 -6.25
CA VAL A 37 7.89 -1.48 -4.82
C VAL A 37 8.83 -2.39 -4.02
N GLU A 38 8.97 -3.63 -4.47
CA GLU A 38 9.83 -4.60 -3.77
C GLU A 38 11.27 -4.13 -3.67
N ASN A 39 11.81 -3.57 -4.75
CA ASN A 39 13.19 -3.10 -4.73
C ASN A 39 13.39 -2.03 -3.66
N ASN A 40 12.45 -1.11 -3.52
CA ASN A 40 12.58 -0.08 -2.50
C ASN A 40 12.42 -0.63 -1.09
N LEU A 41 11.55 -1.60 -0.91
CA LEU A 41 11.40 -2.26 0.40
C LEU A 41 12.69 -3.00 0.77
N TYR A 42 13.27 -3.75 -0.17
CA TYR A 42 14.46 -4.55 0.08
C TYR A 42 15.73 -3.71 0.27
N ILE A 43 15.80 -2.53 -0.36
CA ILE A 43 16.93 -1.62 -0.13
C ILE A 43 17.02 -1.26 1.35
N ALA A 44 15.87 -1.00 1.98
CA ALA A 44 15.84 -0.62 3.38
C ALA A 44 15.92 -1.81 4.34
N ASN A 45 15.39 -2.96 3.91
CA ASN A 45 15.35 -4.16 4.75
C ASN A 45 15.50 -5.41 3.89
N PRO A 46 16.73 -5.87 3.67
CA PRO A 46 16.98 -7.06 2.83
C PRO A 46 16.35 -8.34 3.37
N ASN A 47 16.00 -8.37 4.65
CA ASN A 47 15.41 -9.54 5.28
C ASN A 47 13.89 -9.51 5.32
N LEU A 48 13.29 -8.45 4.77
CA LEU A 48 11.83 -8.32 4.72
C LEU A 48 11.24 -9.44 3.87
N LYS A 49 10.14 -10.01 4.32
CA LYS A 49 9.37 -10.94 3.51
C LYS A 49 8.27 -10.15 2.80
N VAL A 50 8.10 -10.42 1.52
CA VAL A 50 7.07 -9.75 0.72
C VAL A 50 6.24 -10.80 0.00
N PHE A 51 4.93 -10.72 0.15
CA PHE A 51 3.98 -11.51 -0.62
C PHE A 51 3.39 -10.59 -1.69
N GLY A 52 3.85 -10.72 -2.92
CA GLY A 52 3.42 -9.85 -4.00
C GLY A 52 2.24 -10.42 -4.76
N VAL A 53 1.25 -9.57 -5.03
CA VAL A 53 0.06 -9.92 -5.80
C VAL A 53 -0.11 -8.87 -6.89
N THR A 54 -0.30 -9.32 -8.13
CA THR A 54 -0.61 -8.40 -9.22
C THR A 54 -2.07 -8.55 -9.59
N MET A 55 -2.76 -7.42 -9.79
CA MET A 55 -4.20 -7.41 -10.04
C MET A 55 -4.56 -6.40 -11.11
N LEU A 56 -4.12 -6.66 -12.33
CA LEU A 56 -4.43 -5.79 -13.47
C LEU A 56 -5.94 -5.71 -13.72
N GLU A 57 -6.66 -6.80 -13.48
CA GLU A 57 -8.11 -6.81 -13.69
C GLU A 57 -8.82 -5.87 -12.71
N LEU A 58 -8.27 -5.69 -11.52
CA LEU A 58 -8.82 -4.72 -10.57
C LEU A 58 -8.63 -3.29 -11.09
N VAL A 59 -7.47 -3.00 -11.66
CA VAL A 59 -7.22 -1.68 -12.27
C VAL A 59 -8.26 -1.41 -13.35
N LYS A 60 -8.47 -2.39 -14.24
CA LYS A 60 -9.45 -2.25 -15.33
C LYS A 60 -10.86 -2.04 -14.82
N ALA A 61 -11.23 -2.76 -13.76
CA ALA A 61 -12.56 -2.62 -13.16
C ALA A 61 -12.74 -1.22 -12.57
N ILE A 62 -11.72 -0.69 -11.91
CA ILE A 62 -11.76 0.66 -11.34
C ILE A 62 -11.93 1.69 -12.46
N GLU A 63 -11.25 1.49 -13.58
CA GLU A 63 -11.33 2.41 -14.70
C GLU A 63 -12.72 2.48 -15.34
N THR A 64 -13.59 1.48 -15.10
CA THR A 64 -14.95 1.52 -15.62
C THR A 64 -15.81 2.58 -14.93
N GLY A 65 -15.39 3.07 -13.77
CA GLY A 65 -16.15 4.05 -13.02
C GLY A 65 -17.34 3.49 -12.27
N LYS A 66 -17.45 2.17 -12.18
CA LYS A 66 -18.54 1.54 -11.42
C LYS A 66 -18.39 1.82 -9.92
N PRO A 67 -19.48 1.71 -9.15
CA PRO A 67 -19.38 1.88 -7.70
C PRO A 67 -18.41 0.87 -7.08
N GLN A 68 -17.74 1.30 -6.04
CA GLN A 68 -16.73 0.49 -5.37
C GLN A 68 -17.24 -0.89 -4.96
N GLU A 69 -18.45 -0.95 -4.41
CA GLU A 69 -19.04 -2.21 -3.96
C GLU A 69 -19.19 -3.21 -5.09
N GLU A 70 -19.60 -2.73 -6.28
CA GLU A 70 -19.74 -3.60 -7.44
C GLU A 70 -18.39 -4.13 -7.90
N ILE A 71 -17.38 -3.27 -7.86
CA ILE A 71 -16.03 -3.66 -8.27
C ILE A 71 -15.50 -4.76 -7.35
N ILE A 72 -15.63 -4.57 -6.05
CA ILE A 72 -15.12 -5.52 -5.07
C ILE A 72 -15.79 -6.87 -5.18
N LYS A 73 -17.08 -6.91 -5.51
CA LYS A 73 -17.80 -8.17 -5.66
C LYS A 73 -17.32 -9.01 -6.84
N GLN A 74 -16.59 -8.43 -7.78
CA GLN A 74 -16.08 -9.16 -8.93
C GLN A 74 -14.88 -10.04 -8.58
N PHE A 75 -14.31 -9.87 -7.40
CA PHE A 75 -13.08 -10.56 -6.99
C PHE A 75 -13.29 -11.23 -5.64
N ASP A 76 -12.58 -12.33 -5.42
CA ASP A 76 -12.67 -13.06 -4.15
C ASP A 76 -11.62 -12.54 -3.17
N PHE A 77 -11.81 -11.30 -2.71
CA PHE A 77 -10.91 -10.72 -1.70
C PHE A 77 -11.04 -11.41 -0.36
N HIS A 78 -12.20 -12.01 -0.08
CA HIS A 78 -12.39 -12.72 1.18
C HIS A 78 -11.34 -13.84 1.33
N SER A 79 -11.17 -14.64 0.29
CA SER A 79 -10.19 -15.73 0.32
C SER A 79 -8.76 -15.21 0.38
N LEU A 80 -8.47 -14.15 -0.38
CA LEU A 80 -7.12 -13.58 -0.39
C LEU A 80 -6.74 -13.05 0.98
N PHE A 81 -7.62 -12.25 1.60
CA PHE A 81 -7.33 -11.66 2.90
C PHE A 81 -7.34 -12.70 4.01
N HIS A 82 -8.19 -13.73 3.88
CA HIS A 82 -8.16 -14.83 4.83
C HIS A 82 -6.79 -15.52 4.81
N TYR A 83 -6.23 -15.71 3.61
CA TYR A 83 -4.89 -16.27 3.48
C TYR A 83 -3.86 -15.36 4.17
N PHE A 84 -3.92 -14.06 3.92
CA PHE A 84 -2.98 -13.12 4.56
C PHE A 84 -3.07 -13.21 6.08
N GLU A 85 -4.29 -13.29 6.60
CA GLU A 85 -4.52 -13.34 8.06
C GLU A 85 -4.07 -14.66 8.68
N SER A 86 -3.96 -15.71 7.87
CA SER A 86 -3.48 -17.00 8.35
C SER A 86 -1.96 -17.08 8.40
N THR A 87 -1.28 -16.06 7.90
CA THR A 87 0.18 -15.96 7.90
C THR A 87 0.61 -14.90 8.90
N GLU A 88 1.90 -14.55 8.89
CA GLU A 88 2.42 -13.48 9.73
C GLU A 88 2.49 -12.14 8.99
N ILE A 89 1.75 -12.00 7.89
CA ILE A 89 1.68 -10.74 7.16
C ILE A 89 1.08 -9.66 8.06
N GLU A 90 1.80 -8.54 8.19
CA GLU A 90 1.46 -7.47 9.13
C GLU A 90 0.52 -6.44 8.52
N ALA A 91 0.61 -6.23 7.22
CA ALA A 91 -0.18 -5.22 6.54
C ALA A 91 -0.20 -5.47 5.05
N VAL A 92 -1.17 -4.87 4.37
CA VAL A 92 -1.26 -4.90 2.90
C VAL A 92 -0.95 -3.51 2.37
N VAL A 93 0.03 -3.42 1.48
CA VAL A 93 0.43 -2.15 0.87
C VAL A 93 -0.22 -2.05 -0.50
N LEU A 94 -0.91 -0.94 -0.74
CA LEU A 94 -1.51 -0.65 -2.04
C LEU A 94 -0.45 0.01 -2.91
N GLY A 95 0.13 -0.76 -3.81
CA GLY A 95 1.24 -0.32 -4.65
C GLY A 95 0.84 0.22 -6.01
N CYS A 96 -0.41 0.61 -6.17
CA CYS A 96 -0.93 1.15 -7.42
C CYS A 96 -1.79 2.37 -7.11
N THR A 97 -1.68 3.42 -7.91
CA THR A 97 -2.40 4.68 -7.67
C THR A 97 -3.91 4.55 -7.84
N HIS A 98 -4.40 3.50 -8.49
CA HIS A 98 -5.83 3.26 -8.66
C HIS A 98 -6.47 2.62 -7.43
N PHE A 99 -5.73 1.80 -6.70
CA PHE A 99 -6.29 0.97 -5.64
C PHE A 99 -6.91 1.75 -4.47
N PRO A 100 -6.44 2.96 -4.13
CA PRO A 100 -7.10 3.73 -3.07
C PRO A 100 -8.59 4.00 -3.32
N TYR A 101 -9.03 3.95 -4.57
CA TYR A 101 -10.45 4.12 -4.90
C TYR A 101 -11.34 3.11 -4.16
N VAL A 102 -10.83 1.90 -3.91
CA VAL A 102 -11.59 0.84 -3.22
C VAL A 102 -11.03 0.53 -1.83
N LYS A 103 -10.20 1.41 -1.29
CA LYS A 103 -9.51 1.17 -0.01
C LYS A 103 -10.50 0.92 1.13
N THR A 104 -11.55 1.72 1.24
CA THR A 104 -12.54 1.58 2.30
C THR A 104 -13.20 0.20 2.25
N GLU A 105 -13.56 -0.23 1.05
CA GLU A 105 -14.19 -1.54 0.86
C GLU A 105 -13.24 -2.67 1.20
N LEU A 106 -11.97 -2.53 0.83
CA LEU A 106 -10.95 -3.52 1.18
C LEU A 106 -10.75 -3.60 2.70
N GLU A 107 -10.75 -2.45 3.35
CA GLU A 107 -10.58 -2.39 4.81
C GLU A 107 -11.69 -3.14 5.54
N GLN A 108 -12.89 -3.12 4.99
CA GLN A 108 -14.02 -3.82 5.59
C GLN A 108 -13.88 -5.33 5.52
N LEU A 109 -13.07 -5.83 4.58
CA LEU A 109 -12.85 -7.26 4.38
C LEU A 109 -11.59 -7.76 5.06
N SER A 110 -10.74 -6.86 5.54
CA SER A 110 -9.43 -7.22 6.06
C SER A 110 -9.34 -6.95 7.56
N ARG A 111 -8.70 -7.87 8.30
CA ARG A 111 -8.41 -7.67 9.72
C ARG A 111 -7.04 -7.05 9.93
N ILE A 112 -6.21 -7.02 8.89
CA ILE A 112 -4.91 -6.37 8.98
C ILE A 112 -4.96 -5.03 8.26
N PRO A 113 -4.07 -4.08 8.62
CA PRO A 113 -4.11 -2.74 8.03
C PRO A 113 -3.89 -2.75 6.52
N ILE A 114 -4.61 -1.87 5.84
CA ILE A 114 -4.42 -1.59 4.41
C ILE A 114 -3.71 -0.24 4.33
N ILE A 115 -2.52 -0.21 3.77
CA ILE A 115 -1.69 1.00 3.72
C ILE A 115 -1.74 1.62 2.34
N ASP A 116 -2.24 2.85 2.29
CA ASP A 116 -2.19 3.69 1.11
C ASP A 116 -0.97 4.61 1.28
N VAL A 117 0.01 4.46 0.41
CA VAL A 117 1.27 5.20 0.52
C VAL A 117 1.05 6.71 0.49
N GLY A 118 0.08 7.19 -0.31
CA GLY A 118 -0.22 8.61 -0.35
C GLY A 118 -0.66 9.17 1.00
N VAL A 119 -1.58 8.47 1.67
CA VAL A 119 -2.05 8.88 3.00
C VAL A 119 -0.90 8.77 4.01
N TYR A 120 -0.11 7.72 3.92
CA TYR A 120 1.03 7.52 4.81
C TYR A 120 2.03 8.67 4.69
N MET A 121 2.28 9.12 3.46
CA MET A 121 3.15 10.27 3.20
C MET A 121 2.62 11.54 3.87
N ILE A 122 1.33 11.79 3.73
CA ILE A 122 0.70 12.97 4.31
C ILE A 122 0.82 12.95 5.84
N ASP A 123 0.56 11.81 6.44
CA ASP A 123 0.64 11.66 7.89
C ASP A 123 2.05 11.90 8.41
N ARG A 124 3.05 11.38 7.69
CA ARG A 124 4.45 11.60 8.05
C ARG A 124 4.83 13.06 7.92
N LEU A 125 4.38 13.73 6.86
CA LEU A 125 4.67 15.14 6.66
C LEU A 125 4.04 15.99 7.76
N LYS A 126 2.81 15.69 8.16
CA LYS A 126 2.15 16.39 9.25
C LYS A 126 2.90 16.23 10.57
N SER A 127 3.36 15.02 10.86
CA SER A 127 4.14 14.77 12.07
C SER A 127 5.42 15.59 12.08
N HIS A 128 6.11 15.66 10.93
CA HIS A 128 7.33 16.44 10.82
C HIS A 128 7.07 17.93 11.07
N ILE A 129 5.99 18.46 10.49
CA ILE A 129 5.63 19.86 10.67
C ILE A 129 5.33 20.15 12.14
N GLN A 130 4.61 19.27 12.82
CA GLN A 130 4.29 19.42 14.23
C GLN A 130 5.55 19.42 15.09
N GLU A 131 6.51 18.57 14.76
CA GLU A 131 7.77 18.52 15.51
C GLU A 131 8.54 19.84 15.38
N GLU A 132 8.53 20.43 14.19
CA GLU A 132 9.21 21.69 13.96
C GLU A 132 8.54 22.85 14.69
N ASN A 133 7.25 22.75 14.93
CA ASN A 133 6.48 23.80 15.54
C ASN A 133 6.33 23.66 17.06
N SER A 134 6.91 22.63 17.64
CA SER A 134 6.79 22.39 19.08
C SER A 134 8.02 22.84 19.90
#